data_d5e4b237908c5f7276efa89f82299c82
#
_entry.id   d5e4b237908c5f7276efa89f82299c82
#
_cell.length_a   1.000
_cell.length_b   1.000
_cell.length_c   1.000
_cell.angle_alpha   90.00
_cell.angle_beta   90.00
_cell.angle_gamma   90.00
#
_symmetry.space_group_name_H-M   'P 1'
#
loop_
_entity.id
_entity.type
_entity.pdbx_description
1 polymer ?
#
loop_
_entity_poly.entity_id
_entity_poly.type
_entity_poly.pdbx_seq_one_letter_code
_entity_poly.pdbx_strand_id
1 'polypeptide(L)'
;WYMVIMLMIAYILSFVDRYVLGLMVEPIKADLGLTDTQMGWLLGLSFAIFYTTMGIPLGYLADRKRRTWLISIGITVWSIAAFTSGLARNFWHLFFARMSIGAGEATLSPSAISIISDSFPQEERGKPIAVYSAALGIGAGVASLVGAGVLSWAKSVPEITVPILGVVAPWQVTFFIVGAPGLLMGILFLFMRE
;
A
#
# COMPACT_ATOMS: atom_id res chain seq x y z
N TRP A 1 11.11 -17.16 -11.67
CA TRP A 1 11.21 -16.88 -10.23
C TRP A 1 11.44 -15.39 -9.91
N TYR A 2 12.25 -14.68 -10.70
CA TYR A 2 12.47 -13.24 -10.49
C TYR A 2 11.13 -12.47 -10.39
N MET A 3 10.19 -12.71 -11.33
CA MET A 3 8.87 -12.09 -11.33
C MET A 3 8.09 -12.37 -10.04
N VAL A 4 8.12 -13.62 -9.55
CA VAL A 4 7.43 -14.01 -8.30
C VAL A 4 7.95 -13.24 -7.10
N ILE A 5 9.28 -13.08 -6.99
CA ILE A 5 9.90 -12.29 -5.91
C ILE A 5 9.51 -10.82 -5.99
N MET A 6 9.51 -10.23 -7.18
CA MET A 6 9.08 -8.84 -7.37
C MET A 6 7.60 -8.63 -7.01
N LEU A 7 6.73 -9.57 -7.41
CA LEU A 7 5.32 -9.56 -7.02
C LEU A 7 5.14 -9.73 -5.51
N MET A 8 5.93 -10.59 -4.86
CA MET A 8 5.93 -10.75 -3.41
C MET A 8 6.35 -9.45 -2.71
N ILE A 9 7.42 -8.78 -3.17
CA ILE A 9 7.87 -7.51 -2.60
C ILE A 9 6.78 -6.43 -2.76
N ALA A 10 6.16 -6.32 -3.95
CA ALA A 10 5.06 -5.38 -4.16
C ALA A 10 3.89 -5.66 -3.21
N TYR A 11 3.59 -6.94 -2.95
CA TYR A 11 2.52 -7.34 -2.04
C TYR A 11 2.89 -7.06 -0.57
N ILE A 12 4.16 -7.23 -0.17
CA ILE A 12 4.64 -6.81 1.15
C ILE A 12 4.42 -5.31 1.35
N LEU A 13 4.78 -4.46 0.38
CA LEU A 13 4.57 -3.02 0.44
C LEU A 13 3.09 -2.66 0.60
N SER A 14 2.19 -3.30 -0.16
CA SER A 14 0.74 -3.13 -0.03
C SER A 14 0.25 -3.44 1.40
N PHE A 15 0.75 -4.52 2.03
CA PHE A 15 0.40 -4.82 3.42
C PHE A 15 0.97 -3.81 4.41
N VAL A 16 2.19 -3.32 4.20
CA VAL A 16 2.77 -2.27 5.06
C VAL A 16 1.89 -1.02 5.05
N ASP A 17 1.43 -0.57 3.87
CA ASP A 17 0.52 0.58 3.73
C ASP A 17 -0.80 0.40 4.50
N ARG A 18 -1.35 -0.80 4.50
CA ARG A 18 -2.60 -1.11 5.23
C ARG A 18 -2.41 -1.12 6.74
N TYR A 19 -1.38 -1.82 7.22
CA TYR A 19 -1.14 -2.00 8.64
C TYR A 19 -0.64 -0.73 9.34
N VAL A 20 0.15 0.09 8.66
CA VAL A 20 0.69 1.32 9.23
C VAL A 20 -0.41 2.28 9.69
N LEU A 21 -1.50 2.44 8.93
CA LEU A 21 -2.61 3.28 9.38
C LEU A 21 -3.20 2.77 10.71
N GLY A 22 -3.36 1.45 10.87
CA GLY A 22 -3.85 0.83 12.10
C GLY A 22 -2.97 1.12 13.31
N LEU A 23 -1.64 1.17 13.11
CA LEU A 23 -0.68 1.51 14.15
C LEU A 23 -0.66 3.00 14.50
N MET A 24 -1.11 3.87 13.58
CA MET A 24 -1.12 5.33 13.73
C MET A 24 -2.49 5.89 14.13
N VAL A 25 -3.46 5.05 14.54
CA VAL A 25 -4.82 5.47 14.90
C VAL A 25 -4.83 6.58 15.96
N GLU A 26 -4.18 6.34 17.10
CA GLU A 26 -4.19 7.29 18.20
C GLU A 26 -3.49 8.62 17.86
N PRO A 27 -2.28 8.64 17.25
CA PRO A 27 -1.67 9.88 16.79
C PRO A 27 -2.52 10.67 15.78
N ILE A 28 -3.10 10.01 14.79
CA ILE A 28 -3.94 10.66 13.77
C ILE A 28 -5.22 11.22 14.39
N LYS A 29 -5.86 10.44 15.26
CA LYS A 29 -7.08 10.82 15.95
C LYS A 29 -6.87 12.06 16.83
N ALA A 30 -5.76 12.10 17.57
CA ALA A 30 -5.41 13.22 18.43
C ALA A 30 -5.08 14.49 17.62
N ASP A 31 -4.32 14.36 16.53
CA ASP A 31 -3.87 15.49 15.71
C ASP A 31 -4.99 16.10 14.86
N LEU A 32 -5.84 15.29 14.25
CA LEU A 32 -6.93 15.72 13.37
C LEU A 32 -8.29 15.84 14.06
N GLY A 33 -8.38 15.55 15.36
CA GLY A 33 -9.63 15.62 16.13
C GLY A 33 -10.71 14.66 15.64
N LEU A 34 -10.33 13.44 15.19
CA LEU A 34 -11.25 12.49 14.60
C LEU A 34 -11.98 11.64 15.65
N THR A 35 -13.23 11.28 15.32
CA THR A 35 -14.02 10.34 16.12
C THR A 35 -13.65 8.89 15.83
N ASP A 36 -14.00 7.97 16.73
CA ASP A 36 -13.79 6.52 16.52
C ASP A 36 -14.53 6.01 15.28
N THR A 37 -15.71 6.54 15.00
CA THR A 37 -16.49 6.20 13.80
C THR A 37 -15.74 6.62 12.52
N GLN A 38 -15.18 7.83 12.49
CA GLN A 38 -14.39 8.31 11.36
C GLN A 38 -13.12 7.46 11.16
N MET A 39 -12.43 7.09 12.24
CA MET A 39 -11.29 6.18 12.17
C MET A 39 -11.69 4.80 11.66
N GLY A 40 -12.83 4.25 12.10
CA GLY A 40 -13.38 3.00 11.57
C GLY A 40 -13.64 3.04 10.06
N TRP A 41 -14.13 4.17 9.54
CA TRP A 41 -14.30 4.37 8.10
C TRP A 41 -12.96 4.40 7.36
N LEU A 42 -11.95 5.06 7.91
CA LEU A 42 -10.61 5.11 7.31
C LEU A 42 -9.91 3.75 7.30
N LEU A 43 -10.06 2.97 8.37
CA LEU A 43 -9.45 1.64 8.50
C LEU A 43 -10.10 0.59 7.61
N GLY A 44 -11.42 0.67 7.45
CA GLY A 44 -12.21 -0.37 6.77
C GLY A 44 -12.87 0.10 5.48
N LEU A 45 -13.96 0.84 5.60
CA LEU A 45 -14.89 1.09 4.50
C LEU A 45 -14.29 1.85 3.32
N SER A 46 -13.51 2.89 3.58
CA SER A 46 -12.91 3.71 2.50
C SER A 46 -12.01 2.90 1.59
N PHE A 47 -11.23 2.00 2.16
CA PHE A 47 -10.37 1.10 1.40
C PHE A 47 -11.16 -0.05 0.77
N ALA A 48 -11.95 -0.78 1.58
CA ALA A 48 -12.61 -2.02 1.17
C ALA A 48 -13.58 -1.84 -0.01
N ILE A 49 -14.39 -0.77 0.00
CA ILE A 49 -15.35 -0.48 -1.08
C ILE A 49 -14.61 -0.33 -2.41
N PHE A 50 -13.56 0.50 -2.45
CA PHE A 50 -12.83 0.77 -3.69
C PHE A 50 -11.96 -0.41 -4.11
N TYR A 51 -11.33 -1.11 -3.18
CA TYR A 51 -10.60 -2.34 -3.47
C TYR A 51 -11.50 -3.40 -4.11
N THR A 52 -12.70 -3.62 -3.55
CA THR A 52 -13.63 -4.64 -4.05
C THR A 52 -14.28 -4.23 -5.37
N THR A 53 -14.78 -3.00 -5.48
CA THR A 53 -15.45 -2.53 -6.70
C THR A 53 -14.50 -2.40 -7.88
N MET A 54 -13.26 -1.94 -7.65
CA MET A 54 -12.23 -1.85 -8.68
C MET A 54 -11.61 -3.20 -9.02
N GLY A 55 -11.63 -4.17 -8.11
CA GLY A 55 -11.12 -5.52 -8.35
C GLY A 55 -11.75 -6.20 -9.57
N ILE A 56 -13.05 -6.01 -9.79
CA ILE A 56 -13.76 -6.61 -10.94
C ILE A 56 -13.30 -6.01 -12.29
N PRO A 57 -13.38 -4.68 -12.53
CA PRO A 57 -12.95 -4.12 -13.80
C PRO A 57 -11.44 -4.24 -14.03
N LEU A 58 -10.63 -4.18 -12.97
CA LEU A 58 -9.18 -4.31 -13.09
C LEU A 58 -8.76 -5.77 -13.33
N GLY A 59 -9.47 -6.75 -12.77
CA GLY A 59 -9.31 -8.16 -13.12
C GLY A 59 -9.58 -8.41 -14.61
N TYR A 60 -10.72 -7.91 -15.12
CA TYR A 60 -11.03 -7.96 -16.54
C TYR A 60 -9.97 -7.27 -17.43
N LEU A 61 -9.40 -6.17 -16.95
CA LEU A 61 -8.34 -5.46 -17.66
C LEU A 61 -7.01 -6.24 -17.65
N ALA A 62 -6.72 -6.94 -16.56
CA ALA A 62 -5.53 -7.80 -16.42
C ALA A 62 -5.52 -8.95 -17.43
N ASP A 63 -6.69 -9.46 -17.83
CA ASP A 63 -6.81 -10.52 -18.84
C ASP A 63 -6.59 -10.02 -20.27
N ARG A 64 -6.65 -8.71 -20.51
CA ARG A 64 -6.64 -8.11 -21.87
C ARG A 64 -5.47 -7.18 -22.16
N LYS A 65 -4.80 -6.71 -21.13
CA LYS A 65 -3.71 -5.74 -21.23
C LYS A 65 -2.44 -6.32 -20.64
N ARG A 66 -1.32 -5.69 -20.93
CA ARG A 66 -0.03 -6.02 -20.34
C ARG A 66 -0.10 -5.84 -18.82
N ARG A 67 0.00 -6.96 -18.08
CA ARG A 67 -0.22 -7.03 -16.63
C ARG A 67 0.85 -6.27 -15.84
N THR A 68 2.11 -6.31 -16.30
CA THR A 68 3.20 -5.53 -15.67
C THR A 68 2.93 -4.03 -15.73
N TRP A 69 2.32 -3.53 -16.82
CA TRP A 69 1.91 -2.14 -16.93
C TRP A 69 0.77 -1.80 -15.96
N LEU A 70 -0.21 -2.69 -15.86
CA LEU A 70 -1.34 -2.50 -14.97
C LEU A 70 -0.88 -2.47 -13.50
N ILE A 71 0.02 -3.39 -13.11
CA ILE A 71 0.66 -3.40 -11.80
C ILE A 71 1.45 -2.11 -11.56
N SER A 72 2.25 -1.68 -12.52
CA SER A 72 3.05 -0.46 -12.40
C SER A 72 2.18 0.78 -12.14
N ILE A 73 1.11 0.96 -12.92
CA ILE A 73 0.16 2.06 -12.73
C ILE A 73 -0.50 1.96 -11.35
N GLY A 74 -0.97 0.78 -10.98
CA GLY A 74 -1.57 0.54 -9.67
C GLY A 74 -0.64 0.89 -8.52
N ILE A 75 0.61 0.37 -8.55
CA ILE A 75 1.64 0.67 -7.55
C ILE A 75 1.90 2.18 -7.48
N THR A 76 2.05 2.85 -8.61
CA THR A 76 2.28 4.29 -8.66
C THR A 76 1.13 5.07 -8.04
N VAL A 77 -0.12 4.73 -8.39
CA VAL A 77 -1.32 5.38 -7.86
C VAL A 77 -1.42 5.21 -6.35
N TRP A 78 -1.30 3.97 -5.83
CA TRP A 78 -1.41 3.77 -4.39
C TRP A 78 -0.24 4.40 -3.61
N SER A 79 0.97 4.38 -4.18
CA SER A 79 2.14 4.97 -3.52
C SER A 79 2.06 6.49 -3.43
N ILE A 80 1.59 7.16 -4.50
CA ILE A 80 1.30 8.59 -4.47
C ILE A 80 0.21 8.88 -3.43
N ALA A 81 -0.84 8.08 -3.38
CA ALA A 81 -1.92 8.25 -2.42
C ALA A 81 -1.44 8.00 -0.97
N ALA A 82 -0.60 7.00 -0.74
CA ALA A 82 0.03 6.77 0.56
C ALA A 82 0.92 7.96 0.97
N PHE A 83 1.78 8.42 0.07
CA PHE A 83 2.62 9.60 0.32
C PHE A 83 1.77 10.84 0.62
N THR A 84 0.72 11.11 -0.16
CA THR A 84 -0.16 12.27 0.06
C THR A 84 -1.01 12.14 1.32
N SER A 85 -1.19 10.95 1.88
CA SER A 85 -1.76 10.77 3.22
C SER A 85 -0.96 11.49 4.30
N GLY A 86 0.36 11.59 4.14
CA GLY A 86 1.23 12.39 5.00
C GLY A 86 1.01 13.91 4.90
N LEU A 87 0.30 14.38 3.88
CA LEU A 87 -0.09 15.78 3.72
C LEU A 87 -1.51 16.08 4.24
N ALA A 88 -2.19 15.07 4.78
CA ALA A 88 -3.58 15.21 5.20
C ALA A 88 -3.70 16.16 6.39
N ARG A 89 -4.71 17.04 6.33
CA ARG A 89 -5.05 18.02 7.36
C ARG A 89 -6.47 17.86 7.91
N ASN A 90 -7.22 16.89 7.39
CA ASN A 90 -8.58 16.57 7.82
C ASN A 90 -8.98 15.17 7.40
N PHE A 91 -10.15 14.72 7.89
CA PHE A 91 -10.72 13.42 7.58
C PHE A 91 -10.82 13.15 6.07
N TRP A 92 -11.31 14.09 5.30
CA TRP A 92 -11.58 13.88 3.88
C TRP A 92 -10.32 13.67 3.05
N HIS A 93 -9.20 14.33 3.40
CA HIS A 93 -7.92 14.09 2.74
C HIS A 93 -7.48 12.63 2.92
N LEU A 94 -7.54 12.11 4.15
CA LEU A 94 -7.23 10.71 4.42
C LEU A 94 -8.23 9.75 3.75
N PHE A 95 -9.52 10.11 3.75
CA PHE A 95 -10.57 9.28 3.18
C PHE A 95 -10.35 9.08 1.67
N PHE A 96 -10.14 10.14 0.91
CA PHE A 96 -9.87 10.04 -0.53
C PHE A 96 -8.54 9.39 -0.85
N ALA A 97 -7.51 9.62 -0.04
CA ALA A 97 -6.24 8.91 -0.17
C ALA A 97 -6.43 7.40 0.03
N ARG A 98 -7.19 6.96 1.05
CA ARG A 98 -7.51 5.54 1.31
C ARG A 98 -8.31 4.90 0.17
N MET A 99 -9.27 5.63 -0.40
CA MET A 99 -9.99 5.19 -1.60
C MET A 99 -9.03 4.94 -2.78
N SER A 100 -8.11 5.88 -3.02
CA SER A 100 -7.13 5.79 -4.09
C SER A 100 -6.14 4.64 -3.87
N ILE A 101 -5.71 4.42 -2.61
CA ILE A 101 -4.89 3.26 -2.25
C ILE A 101 -5.64 1.97 -2.56
N GLY A 102 -6.90 1.84 -2.12
CA GLY A 102 -7.71 0.65 -2.39
C GLY A 102 -7.89 0.37 -3.89
N ALA A 103 -8.17 1.41 -4.68
CA ALA A 103 -8.30 1.29 -6.13
C ALA A 103 -6.98 0.86 -6.81
N GLY A 104 -5.85 1.45 -6.40
CA GLY A 104 -4.53 1.10 -6.94
C GLY A 104 -4.12 -0.34 -6.59
N GLU A 105 -4.26 -0.74 -5.33
CA GLU A 105 -3.89 -2.08 -4.85
C GLU A 105 -4.75 -3.20 -5.47
N ALA A 106 -5.98 -2.89 -5.88
CA ALA A 106 -6.86 -3.86 -6.54
C ALA A 106 -6.29 -4.41 -7.87
N THR A 107 -5.29 -3.74 -8.46
CA THR A 107 -4.60 -4.21 -9.68
C THR A 107 -3.68 -5.40 -9.42
N LEU A 108 -3.09 -5.50 -8.20
CA LEU A 108 -1.96 -6.36 -7.93
C LEU A 108 -2.32 -7.85 -7.94
N SER A 109 -3.26 -8.27 -7.10
CA SER A 109 -3.55 -9.70 -6.91
C SER A 109 -4.07 -10.40 -8.16
N PRO A 110 -5.06 -9.86 -8.91
CA PRO A 110 -5.51 -10.53 -10.14
C PRO A 110 -4.39 -10.61 -11.18
N SER A 111 -3.63 -9.54 -11.36
CA SER A 111 -2.51 -9.52 -12.30
C SER A 111 -1.38 -10.47 -11.88
N ALA A 112 -1.05 -10.54 -10.59
CA ALA A 112 -0.01 -11.43 -10.06
C ALA A 112 -0.35 -12.90 -10.26
N ILE A 113 -1.57 -13.30 -9.90
CA ILE A 113 -2.03 -14.69 -10.08
C ILE A 113 -2.06 -15.06 -11.57
N SER A 114 -2.51 -14.17 -12.43
CA SER A 114 -2.52 -14.38 -13.88
C SER A 114 -1.09 -14.57 -14.43
N ILE A 115 -0.13 -13.72 -14.05
CA ILE A 115 1.29 -13.86 -14.46
C ILE A 115 1.88 -15.19 -13.97
N ILE A 116 1.63 -15.57 -12.71
CA ILE A 116 2.13 -16.83 -12.15
C ILE A 116 1.52 -18.02 -12.91
N SER A 117 0.23 -17.96 -13.21
CA SER A 117 -0.45 -19.03 -13.93
C SER A 117 0.06 -19.25 -15.35
N ASP A 118 0.48 -18.18 -16.02
CA ASP A 118 1.06 -18.28 -17.36
C ASP A 118 2.55 -18.68 -17.33
N SER A 119 3.25 -18.39 -16.23
CA SER A 119 4.70 -18.64 -16.11
C SER A 119 5.05 -20.04 -15.63
N PHE A 120 4.09 -20.78 -15.05
CA PHE A 120 4.33 -22.11 -14.46
C PHE A 120 3.27 -23.11 -14.89
N PRO A 121 3.65 -24.37 -15.19
CA PRO A 121 2.70 -25.46 -15.49
C PRO A 121 1.80 -25.71 -14.26
N GLN A 122 0.61 -26.22 -14.51
CA GLN A 122 -0.45 -26.35 -13.50
C GLN A 122 0.01 -27.12 -12.24
N GLU A 123 0.84 -28.14 -12.43
CA GLU A 123 1.35 -29.01 -11.38
C GLU A 123 2.35 -28.29 -10.45
N GLU A 124 3.01 -27.23 -10.95
CA GLU A 124 4.06 -26.52 -10.22
C GLU A 124 3.62 -25.15 -9.65
N ARG A 125 2.40 -24.70 -9.95
CA ARG A 125 1.89 -23.37 -9.54
C ARG A 125 1.80 -23.19 -8.02
N GLY A 126 1.67 -24.27 -7.27
CA GLY A 126 1.53 -24.21 -5.82
C GLY A 126 2.70 -23.52 -5.12
N LYS A 127 3.94 -23.78 -5.55
CA LYS A 127 5.14 -23.16 -4.96
C LYS A 127 5.22 -21.65 -5.18
N PRO A 128 5.14 -21.11 -6.42
CA PRO A 128 5.19 -19.68 -6.64
C PRO A 128 4.01 -18.92 -6.03
N ILE A 129 2.81 -19.52 -5.99
CA ILE A 129 1.66 -18.93 -5.31
C ILE A 129 1.90 -18.86 -3.80
N ALA A 130 2.46 -19.92 -3.19
CA ALA A 130 2.79 -19.94 -1.76
C ALA A 130 3.85 -18.87 -1.42
N VAL A 131 4.89 -18.72 -2.25
CA VAL A 131 5.91 -17.67 -2.09
C VAL A 131 5.28 -16.28 -2.20
N TYR A 132 4.44 -16.03 -3.21
CA TYR A 132 3.70 -14.78 -3.34
C TYR A 132 2.83 -14.49 -2.11
N SER A 133 2.10 -15.51 -1.63
CA SER A 133 1.17 -15.39 -0.49
C SER A 133 1.89 -15.22 0.85
N ALA A 134 3.16 -15.64 0.98
CA ALA A 134 3.97 -15.41 2.18
C ALA A 134 4.14 -13.92 2.48
N ALA A 135 3.98 -13.05 1.48
CA ALA A 135 3.94 -11.60 1.65
C ALA A 135 2.94 -11.13 2.71
N LEU A 136 1.85 -11.87 2.93
CA LEU A 136 0.83 -11.56 3.95
C LEU A 136 1.44 -11.50 5.36
N GLY A 137 2.12 -12.56 5.76
CA GLY A 137 2.75 -12.65 7.08
C GLY A 137 3.99 -11.76 7.21
N ILE A 138 4.82 -11.73 6.16
CA ILE A 138 6.03 -10.90 6.12
C ILE A 138 5.64 -9.42 6.18
N GLY A 139 4.63 -8.99 5.41
CA GLY A 139 4.15 -7.62 5.37
C GLY A 139 3.62 -7.14 6.72
N ALA A 140 2.87 -7.98 7.43
CA ALA A 140 2.40 -7.68 8.79
C ALA A 140 3.57 -7.50 9.78
N GLY A 141 4.58 -8.37 9.70
CA GLY A 141 5.80 -8.27 10.52
C GLY A 141 6.60 -7.00 10.23
N VAL A 142 6.84 -6.71 8.95
CA VAL A 142 7.55 -5.49 8.52
C VAL A 142 6.78 -4.24 8.94
N ALA A 143 5.46 -4.21 8.75
CA ALA A 143 4.64 -3.08 9.16
C ALA A 143 4.72 -2.83 10.68
N SER A 144 4.71 -3.89 11.49
CA SER A 144 4.83 -3.79 12.95
C SER A 144 6.19 -3.20 13.36
N LEU A 145 7.27 -3.64 12.71
CA LEU A 145 8.61 -3.10 12.97
C LEU A 145 8.73 -1.63 12.55
N VAL A 146 8.22 -1.27 11.38
CA VAL A 146 8.19 0.12 10.90
C VAL A 146 7.35 0.99 11.84
N GLY A 147 6.16 0.54 12.20
CA GLY A 147 5.27 1.28 13.10
C GLY A 147 5.89 1.46 14.50
N ALA A 148 6.48 0.41 15.08
CA ALA A 148 7.16 0.51 16.37
C ALA A 148 8.37 1.44 16.31
N GLY A 149 9.16 1.39 15.22
CA GLY A 149 10.30 2.27 14.99
C GLY A 149 9.88 3.73 14.92
N VAL A 150 8.82 4.03 14.15
CA VAL A 150 8.30 5.40 14.03
C VAL A 150 7.72 5.91 15.34
N LEU A 151 6.94 5.11 16.06
CA LEU A 151 6.39 5.50 17.36
C LEU A 151 7.51 5.76 18.40
N SER A 152 8.57 4.96 18.39
CA SER A 152 9.73 5.17 19.26
C SER A 152 10.47 6.46 18.90
N TRP A 153 10.70 6.68 17.61
CA TRP A 153 11.34 7.91 17.11
C TRP A 153 10.48 9.16 17.39
N ALA A 154 9.18 9.08 17.20
CA ALA A 154 8.23 10.16 17.47
C ALA A 154 8.28 10.67 18.92
N LYS A 155 8.56 9.77 19.88
CA LYS A 155 8.71 10.13 21.29
C LYS A 155 10.02 10.89 21.57
N SER A 156 11.04 10.71 20.74
CA SER A 156 12.33 11.39 20.88
C SER A 156 12.41 12.74 20.14
N VAL A 157 11.50 12.98 19.19
CA VAL A 157 11.49 14.20 18.36
C VAL A 157 10.08 14.78 18.36
N PRO A 158 9.74 15.68 19.30
CA PRO A 158 8.37 16.18 19.47
C PRO A 158 7.88 17.04 18.29
N GLU A 159 8.78 17.71 17.60
CA GLU A 159 8.46 18.55 16.44
C GLU A 159 9.44 18.32 15.29
N ILE A 160 8.91 18.03 14.13
CA ILE A 160 9.71 17.83 12.91
C ILE A 160 9.38 19.00 11.97
N THR A 161 10.37 19.80 11.68
CA THR A 161 10.21 20.91 10.72
C THR A 161 10.76 20.49 9.37
N VAL A 162 9.86 20.42 8.39
CA VAL A 162 10.23 20.18 6.98
C VAL A 162 10.26 21.52 6.25
N PRO A 163 11.33 21.86 5.51
CA PRO A 163 11.55 23.21 4.96
C PRO A 163 10.40 23.76 4.10
N ILE A 164 9.58 22.90 3.48
CA ILE A 164 8.47 23.30 2.59
C ILE A 164 7.11 23.14 3.27
N LEU A 165 6.98 22.18 4.20
CA LEU A 165 5.71 21.79 4.80
C LEU A 165 5.46 22.40 6.18
N GLY A 166 6.48 23.01 6.78
CA GLY A 166 6.44 23.52 8.15
C GLY A 166 6.56 22.39 9.19
N VAL A 167 5.88 22.55 10.32
CA VAL A 167 5.84 21.52 11.37
C VAL A 167 4.95 20.39 10.92
N VAL A 168 5.49 19.17 10.92
CA VAL A 168 4.77 17.94 10.55
C VAL A 168 4.72 16.97 11.73
N ALA A 169 3.60 16.33 11.91
CA ALA A 169 3.45 15.29 12.92
C ALA A 169 4.21 14.00 12.53
N PRO A 170 4.72 13.22 13.49
CA PRO A 170 5.45 11.98 13.21
C PRO A 170 4.68 10.98 12.38
N TRP A 171 3.35 10.87 12.54
CA TRP A 171 2.52 10.00 11.73
C TRP A 171 2.52 10.39 10.23
N GLN A 172 2.62 11.68 9.92
CA GLN A 172 2.71 12.19 8.54
C GLN A 172 4.01 11.73 7.87
N VAL A 173 5.13 11.81 8.61
CA VAL A 173 6.43 11.34 8.12
C VAL A 173 6.42 9.84 7.85
N THR A 174 5.68 9.06 8.65
CA THR A 174 5.52 7.63 8.41
C THR A 174 4.96 7.35 7.02
N PHE A 175 3.93 8.07 6.61
CA PHE A 175 3.33 7.91 5.28
C PHE A 175 4.29 8.32 4.16
N PHE A 176 5.13 9.33 4.36
CA PHE A 176 6.17 9.66 3.38
C PHE A 176 7.20 8.54 3.23
N ILE A 177 7.65 7.95 4.34
CA ILE A 177 8.61 6.84 4.34
C ILE A 177 8.03 5.59 3.69
N VAL A 178 6.75 5.26 3.98
CA VAL A 178 6.11 4.04 3.50
C VAL A 178 5.69 4.17 2.03
N GLY A 179 5.23 5.34 1.59
CA GLY A 179 4.84 5.56 0.20
C GLY A 179 6.02 5.63 -0.79
N ALA A 180 7.19 6.09 -0.36
CA ALA A 180 8.33 6.28 -1.24
C ALA A 180 8.88 5.00 -1.92
N PRO A 181 9.06 3.85 -1.22
CA PRO A 181 9.53 2.61 -1.86
C PRO A 181 8.62 2.08 -2.96
N GLY A 182 7.30 2.30 -2.82
CA GLY A 182 6.34 1.88 -3.82
C GLY A 182 6.51 2.63 -5.16
N LEU A 183 6.89 3.90 -5.16
CA LEU A 183 7.18 4.63 -6.40
C LEU A 183 8.34 4.01 -7.17
N LEU A 184 9.40 3.59 -6.47
CA LEU A 184 10.51 2.85 -7.08
C LEU A 184 10.03 1.51 -7.67
N MET A 185 9.20 0.78 -6.95
CA MET A 185 8.61 -0.47 -7.46
C MET A 185 7.75 -0.24 -8.69
N GLY A 186 6.93 0.81 -8.72
CA GLY A 186 6.16 1.18 -9.90
C GLY A 186 7.03 1.38 -11.14
N ILE A 187 8.14 2.10 -11.00
CA ILE A 187 9.12 2.30 -12.07
C ILE A 187 9.75 0.96 -12.50
N LEU A 188 10.15 0.11 -11.55
CA LEU A 188 10.74 -1.19 -11.88
C LEU A 188 9.79 -2.08 -12.68
N PHE A 189 8.50 -2.10 -12.34
CA PHE A 189 7.50 -2.87 -13.10
C PHE A 189 7.28 -2.38 -14.52
N LEU A 190 7.54 -1.09 -14.85
CA LEU A 190 7.48 -0.59 -16.22
C LEU A 190 8.49 -1.29 -17.15
N PHE A 191 9.66 -1.60 -16.62
CA PHE A 191 10.75 -2.22 -17.38
C PHE A 191 10.71 -3.76 -17.36
N MET A 192 9.82 -4.35 -16.57
CA MET A 192 9.69 -5.80 -16.50
C MET A 192 8.98 -6.34 -17.74
N ARG A 193 9.48 -7.48 -18.23
CA ARG A 193 8.85 -8.23 -19.34
C ARG A 193 8.08 -9.41 -18.75
N GLU A 194 6.88 -9.63 -19.27
CA GLU A 194 6.09 -10.84 -19.05
C GLU A 194 6.66 -12.01 -19.81
#